data_c527a455277037c521b58178b20ce744
#
_entry.id   c527a455277037c521b58178b20ce744
#
_cell.length_a   1.000
_cell.length_b   1.000
_cell.length_c   1.000
_cell.angle_alpha   90.00
_cell.angle_beta   90.00
_cell.angle_gamma   90.00
#
_symmetry.space_group_name_H-M   'P 1'
#
loop_
_entity.id
_entity.type
_entity.pdbx_description
1 polymer ?
#
loop_
_entity_poly.entity_id
_entity_poly.type
_entity_poly.pdbx_seq_one_letter_code
_entity_poly.pdbx_strand_id
1 'polypeptide(L)'
;ILEDSLKELENRTLGRPVGERLMILGSENDDHEFINMVESCGSTFVIDDHCTGTRYFWDEVSLNGGDPLTAIAERYVNRIACPSKDWPVRTRVPHILSLAKEWDASGAVILQQKFCDPHELDIPAIKSSLEEAGLTTLFLELDVTVPTGQFKTRVEAFLEIMEEEGLF
;
A
#
# COMPACT_ATOMS: atom_id res chain seq x y z
N ILE A 1 9.83 -25.07 0.54
CA ILE A 1 9.41 -24.25 -0.61
C ILE A 1 9.50 -22.76 -0.22
N LEU A 2 8.73 -22.27 0.77
CA LEU A 2 8.75 -20.85 1.15
C LEU A 2 10.14 -20.38 1.57
N GLU A 3 10.82 -21.12 2.45
CA GLU A 3 12.18 -20.80 2.90
C GLU A 3 13.20 -20.81 1.76
N ASP A 4 13.05 -21.72 0.79
CA ASP A 4 13.95 -21.78 -0.38
C ASP A 4 13.70 -20.60 -1.31
N SER A 5 12.43 -20.21 -1.50
CA SER A 5 12.07 -19.01 -2.28
C SER A 5 12.59 -17.72 -1.63
N LEU A 6 12.53 -17.61 -0.29
CA LEU A 6 13.09 -16.45 0.42
C LEU A 6 14.61 -16.34 0.24
N LYS A 7 15.35 -17.49 0.33
CA LYS A 7 16.80 -17.52 0.08
C LYS A 7 17.16 -17.14 -1.36
N GLU A 8 16.31 -17.53 -2.32
CA GLU A 8 16.50 -17.15 -3.72
C GLU A 8 16.29 -15.64 -3.91
N LEU A 9 15.27 -15.04 -3.26
CA LEU A 9 15.01 -13.61 -3.29
C LEU A 9 16.15 -12.77 -2.70
N GLU A 10 16.80 -13.22 -1.62
CA GLU A 10 17.96 -12.55 -1.02
C GLU A 10 19.13 -12.37 -2.00
N ASN A 11 19.29 -13.28 -2.96
CA ASN A 11 20.37 -13.28 -3.95
C ASN A 11 19.93 -12.73 -5.31
N ARG A 12 18.69 -12.36 -5.46
CA ARG A 12 18.12 -11.89 -6.72
C ARG A 12 18.52 -10.44 -7.00
N THR A 13 19.06 -10.22 -8.19
CA THR A 13 19.27 -8.86 -8.72
C THR A 13 18.10 -8.46 -9.60
N LEU A 14 17.58 -7.26 -9.41
CA LEU A 14 16.57 -6.71 -10.30
C LEU A 14 17.16 -6.44 -11.68
N GLY A 15 16.50 -6.88 -12.74
CA GLY A 15 16.89 -6.65 -14.12
C GLY A 15 16.62 -5.23 -14.63
N ARG A 16 16.16 -4.31 -13.75
CA ARG A 16 15.80 -2.91 -14.04
C ARG A 16 16.21 -2.00 -12.88
N PRO A 17 16.33 -0.69 -13.09
CA PRO A 17 16.44 0.27 -11.99
C PRO A 17 15.21 0.21 -11.08
N VAL A 18 15.40 0.49 -9.80
CA VAL A 18 14.28 0.56 -8.83
C VAL A 18 13.40 1.77 -9.13
N GLY A 19 14.01 2.90 -9.51
CA GLY A 19 13.29 4.17 -9.71
C GLY A 19 12.69 4.70 -8.41
N GLU A 20 11.61 5.46 -8.52
CA GLU A 20 10.88 5.98 -7.37
C GLU A 20 10.23 4.86 -6.55
N ARG A 21 10.38 4.93 -5.23
CA ARG A 21 9.89 3.94 -4.30
C ARG A 21 8.49 4.31 -3.85
N LEU A 22 7.49 3.58 -4.31
CA LEU A 22 6.09 3.90 -4.07
C LEU A 22 5.44 2.94 -3.08
N MET A 23 4.61 3.48 -2.21
CA MET A 23 3.62 2.74 -1.46
C MET A 23 2.31 2.71 -2.25
N ILE A 24 1.61 1.57 -2.28
CA ILE A 24 0.27 1.46 -2.81
C ILE A 24 -0.71 1.16 -1.68
N LEU A 25 -1.82 1.89 -1.59
CA LEU A 25 -2.82 1.69 -0.55
C LEU A 25 -4.24 1.83 -1.07
N GLY A 26 -5.14 1.07 -0.47
CA GLY A 26 -6.52 1.06 -0.93
C GLY A 26 -7.38 -0.01 -0.28
N SER A 27 -8.54 -0.27 -0.87
CA SER A 27 -9.40 -1.37 -0.47
C SER A 27 -8.82 -2.70 -0.94
N GLU A 28 -8.68 -2.88 -2.23
CA GLU A 28 -8.02 -4.03 -2.85
C GLU A 28 -7.49 -3.64 -4.24
N ASN A 29 -6.48 -4.34 -4.69
CA ASN A 29 -6.02 -4.28 -6.07
C ASN A 29 -5.30 -5.58 -6.41
N ASP A 30 -5.83 -6.32 -7.38
CA ASP A 30 -5.25 -7.53 -7.95
C ASP A 30 -4.91 -7.36 -9.45
N ASP A 31 -4.99 -6.13 -9.96
CA ASP A 31 -4.71 -5.79 -11.35
C ASP A 31 -3.20 -5.71 -11.60
N HIS A 32 -2.64 -6.82 -12.08
CA HIS A 32 -1.23 -6.90 -12.46
C HIS A 32 -0.86 -5.98 -13.62
N GLU A 33 -1.80 -5.68 -14.54
CA GLU A 33 -1.53 -4.76 -15.65
C GLU A 33 -1.37 -3.33 -15.13
N PHE A 34 -2.18 -2.93 -14.15
CA PHE A 34 -2.04 -1.65 -13.49
C PHE A 34 -0.68 -1.54 -12.78
N ILE A 35 -0.30 -2.53 -11.97
CA ILE A 35 0.99 -2.54 -11.27
C ILE A 35 2.14 -2.45 -12.28
N ASN A 36 2.15 -3.28 -13.31
CA ASN A 36 3.17 -3.27 -14.34
C ASN A 36 3.24 -1.94 -15.09
N MET A 37 2.09 -1.32 -15.36
CA MET A 37 2.02 -0.01 -16.00
C MET A 37 2.70 1.06 -15.15
N VAL A 38 2.38 1.15 -13.85
CA VAL A 38 3.00 2.12 -12.94
C VAL A 38 4.51 1.89 -12.83
N GLU A 39 4.94 0.66 -12.64
CA GLU A 39 6.36 0.33 -12.54
C GLU A 39 7.13 0.58 -13.86
N SER A 40 6.46 0.44 -15.01
CA SER A 40 7.06 0.75 -16.32
C SER A 40 7.33 2.25 -16.53
N CYS A 41 6.71 3.12 -15.73
CA CYS A 41 6.94 4.56 -15.76
C CYS A 41 8.20 5.00 -14.97
N GLY A 42 8.96 4.08 -14.40
CA GLY A 42 10.21 4.40 -13.68
C GLY A 42 10.08 4.37 -12.16
N SER A 43 9.17 3.56 -11.64
CA SER A 43 8.95 3.40 -10.19
C SER A 43 8.92 1.92 -9.77
N THR A 44 8.83 1.67 -8.48
CA THR A 44 8.63 0.34 -7.90
C THR A 44 7.71 0.42 -6.69
N PHE A 45 6.66 -0.38 -6.67
CA PHE A 45 5.87 -0.57 -5.47
C PHE A 45 6.67 -1.42 -4.46
N VAL A 46 7.04 -0.81 -3.35
CA VAL A 46 7.87 -1.45 -2.31
C VAL A 46 7.04 -2.04 -1.17
N ILE A 47 5.85 -1.53 -0.96
CA ILE A 47 4.91 -1.98 0.08
C ILE A 47 3.47 -1.68 -0.32
N ASP A 48 2.55 -2.48 0.14
CA ASP A 48 1.11 -2.25 0.01
C ASP A 48 0.42 -2.11 1.38
N ASP A 49 -0.77 -1.48 1.40
CA ASP A 49 -1.73 -1.53 2.50
C ASP A 49 -3.13 -1.80 1.96
N HIS A 50 -3.34 -2.99 1.40
CA HIS A 50 -4.63 -3.45 0.88
C HIS A 50 -5.36 -4.38 1.84
N CYS A 51 -6.70 -4.47 1.72
CA CYS A 51 -7.53 -5.38 2.51
C CYS A 51 -7.13 -6.84 2.35
N THR A 52 -6.74 -7.22 1.13
CA THR A 52 -6.35 -8.57 0.71
C THR A 52 -4.83 -8.74 0.59
N GLY A 53 -4.07 -7.67 0.80
CA GLY A 53 -2.62 -7.62 0.75
C GLY A 53 -1.97 -7.66 2.13
N THR A 54 -0.93 -6.86 2.31
CA THR A 54 -0.08 -6.81 3.51
C THR A 54 -0.89 -6.65 4.79
N ARG A 55 -1.91 -5.80 4.82
CA ARG A 55 -2.79 -5.63 5.99
C ARG A 55 -3.43 -6.92 6.46
N TYR A 56 -3.72 -7.87 5.58
CA TYR A 56 -4.30 -9.16 5.95
C TYR A 56 -3.29 -10.10 6.59
N PHE A 57 -2.03 -10.03 6.18
CA PHE A 57 -0.97 -10.97 6.57
C PHE A 57 -0.01 -10.40 7.62
N TRP A 58 -0.13 -9.13 8.01
CA TRP A 58 0.82 -8.43 8.87
C TRP A 58 0.98 -9.06 10.25
N ASP A 59 -0.13 -9.45 10.86
CA ASP A 59 -0.11 -10.01 12.21
C ASP A 59 -0.03 -11.54 12.19
N GLU A 60 0.80 -12.09 13.06
CA GLU A 60 0.92 -13.53 13.28
C GLU A 60 -0.01 -14.03 14.40
N VAL A 61 -0.29 -15.32 14.40
CA VAL A 61 -1.01 -15.98 15.50
C VAL A 61 -0.04 -16.26 16.65
N SER A 62 -0.25 -15.65 17.79
CA SER A 62 0.59 -15.84 18.98
C SER A 62 0.10 -17.01 19.85
N LEU A 63 0.81 -18.14 19.80
CA LEU A 63 0.51 -19.34 20.59
C LEU A 63 1.20 -19.25 21.98
N ASN A 64 0.76 -18.37 22.84
CA ASN A 64 1.32 -18.19 24.20
C ASN A 64 0.93 -19.31 25.19
N GLY A 65 0.78 -20.54 24.72
CA GLY A 65 0.38 -21.71 25.53
C GLY A 65 -1.10 -21.81 25.83
N GLY A 66 -1.92 -20.95 25.18
CA GLY A 66 -3.38 -20.95 25.29
C GLY A 66 -4.09 -21.84 24.26
N ASP A 67 -5.41 -21.70 24.21
CA ASP A 67 -6.24 -22.39 23.22
C ASP A 67 -5.99 -21.84 21.81
N PRO A 68 -5.68 -22.69 20.80
CA PRO A 68 -5.40 -22.25 19.44
C PRO A 68 -6.53 -21.46 18.76
N LEU A 69 -7.79 -21.79 19.04
CA LEU A 69 -8.93 -21.09 18.46
C LEU A 69 -9.05 -19.67 19.02
N THR A 70 -8.79 -19.51 20.32
CA THR A 70 -8.69 -18.18 20.96
C THR A 70 -7.57 -17.36 20.34
N ALA A 71 -6.39 -17.94 20.17
CA ALA A 71 -5.25 -17.23 19.54
C ALA A 71 -5.56 -16.76 18.11
N ILE A 72 -6.23 -17.60 17.31
CA ILE A 72 -6.69 -17.21 15.97
C ILE A 72 -7.72 -16.07 16.05
N ALA A 73 -8.70 -16.17 16.96
CA ALA A 73 -9.70 -15.12 17.13
C ALA A 73 -9.07 -13.79 17.56
N GLU A 74 -8.12 -13.80 18.49
CA GLU A 74 -7.39 -12.62 18.94
C GLU A 74 -6.62 -11.96 17.79
N ARG A 75 -5.96 -12.73 16.91
CA ARG A 75 -5.32 -12.18 15.72
C ARG A 75 -6.31 -11.40 14.85
N TYR A 76 -7.50 -11.93 14.60
CA TYR A 76 -8.50 -11.26 13.77
C TYR A 76 -9.13 -10.03 14.43
N VAL A 77 -9.27 -10.03 15.76
CA VAL A 77 -9.81 -8.91 16.51
C VAL A 77 -8.81 -7.75 16.60
N ASN A 78 -7.54 -8.07 16.81
CA ASN A 78 -6.49 -7.08 17.11
C ASN A 78 -5.76 -6.57 15.85
N ARG A 79 -5.93 -7.21 14.68
CA ARG A 79 -5.29 -6.76 13.45
C ARG A 79 -5.69 -5.35 13.05
N ILE A 80 -4.88 -4.71 12.24
CA ILE A 80 -5.19 -3.38 11.69
C ILE A 80 -6.60 -3.36 11.10
N ALA A 81 -7.41 -2.46 11.60
CA ALA A 81 -8.84 -2.44 11.32
C ALA A 81 -9.15 -1.98 9.88
N CYS A 82 -10.21 -2.52 9.33
CA CYS A 82 -10.85 -1.94 8.16
C CYS A 82 -11.42 -0.56 8.52
N PRO A 83 -11.39 0.45 7.63
CA PRO A 83 -12.00 1.76 7.86
C PRO A 83 -13.42 1.73 8.42
N SER A 84 -14.22 0.72 8.05
CA SER A 84 -15.57 0.51 8.57
C SER A 84 -15.65 0.30 10.10
N LYS A 85 -14.53 -0.03 10.75
CA LYS A 85 -14.43 -0.31 12.19
C LYS A 85 -13.46 0.60 12.92
N ASP A 86 -12.77 1.47 12.21
CA ASP A 86 -11.64 2.26 12.73
C ASP A 86 -12.02 3.70 13.09
N TRP A 87 -13.27 4.06 12.92
CA TRP A 87 -13.79 5.37 13.28
C TRP A 87 -14.14 5.44 14.80
N PRO A 88 -13.80 6.53 15.50
CA PRO A 88 -13.08 7.73 15.04
C PRO A 88 -11.55 7.68 15.24
N VAL A 89 -11.02 6.58 15.75
CA VAL A 89 -9.61 6.49 16.25
C VAL A 89 -8.60 6.47 15.11
N ARG A 90 -8.95 5.89 13.95
CA ARG A 90 -8.09 5.79 12.76
C ARG A 90 -6.71 5.19 13.05
N THR A 91 -6.71 4.02 13.68
CA THR A 91 -5.48 3.27 14.02
C THR A 91 -4.66 2.87 12.78
N ARG A 92 -5.30 2.85 11.61
CA ARG A 92 -4.68 2.55 10.33
C ARG A 92 -3.67 3.62 9.89
N VAL A 93 -3.92 4.91 10.18
CA VAL A 93 -3.02 6.00 9.76
C VAL A 93 -1.60 5.84 10.33
N PRO A 94 -1.40 5.65 11.64
CA PRO A 94 -0.05 5.37 12.17
C PRO A 94 0.61 4.13 11.57
N HIS A 95 -0.15 3.09 11.25
CA HIS A 95 0.35 1.89 10.58
C HIS A 95 0.88 2.21 9.18
N ILE A 96 0.10 2.92 8.36
CA ILE A 96 0.49 3.36 7.00
C ILE A 96 1.79 4.17 7.05
N LEU A 97 1.89 5.13 7.97
CA LEU A 97 3.09 5.95 8.13
C LEU A 97 4.31 5.12 8.56
N SER A 98 4.10 4.12 9.43
CA SER A 98 5.17 3.18 9.81
C SER A 98 5.66 2.36 8.63
N LEU A 99 4.74 1.81 7.81
CA LEU A 99 5.08 1.07 6.60
C LEU A 99 5.85 1.93 5.59
N ALA A 100 5.37 3.15 5.32
CA ALA A 100 6.04 4.06 4.39
C ALA A 100 7.48 4.35 4.82
N LYS A 101 7.70 4.57 6.12
CA LYS A 101 9.03 4.80 6.68
C LYS A 101 9.92 3.55 6.67
N GLU A 102 9.39 2.40 7.05
CA GLU A 102 10.13 1.12 7.11
C GLU A 102 10.63 0.70 5.72
N TRP A 103 9.81 0.93 4.71
CA TRP A 103 10.09 0.54 3.33
C TRP A 103 10.70 1.68 2.51
N ASP A 104 11.03 2.81 3.14
CA ASP A 104 11.64 3.97 2.48
C ASP A 104 10.86 4.38 1.22
N ALA A 105 9.56 4.56 1.37
CA ALA A 105 8.70 5.02 0.29
C ALA A 105 8.81 6.54 0.14
N SER A 106 9.05 7.02 -1.09
CA SER A 106 9.12 8.45 -1.44
C SER A 106 7.76 9.03 -1.83
N GLY A 107 6.84 8.18 -2.28
CA GLY A 107 5.50 8.59 -2.67
C GLY A 107 4.45 7.52 -2.41
N ALA A 108 3.18 7.90 -2.51
CA ALA A 108 2.06 7.01 -2.26
C ALA A 108 0.98 7.10 -3.33
N VAL A 109 0.57 5.96 -3.89
CA VAL A 109 -0.58 5.83 -4.79
C VAL A 109 -1.77 5.33 -3.99
N ILE A 110 -2.79 6.17 -3.85
CA ILE A 110 -4.03 5.88 -3.12
C ILE A 110 -5.07 5.43 -4.14
N LEU A 111 -5.47 4.15 -4.05
CA LEU A 111 -6.48 3.56 -4.92
C LEU A 111 -7.83 3.50 -4.23
N GLN A 112 -8.83 4.13 -4.81
CA GLN A 112 -10.21 4.03 -4.39
C GLN A 112 -11.00 3.15 -5.35
N GLN A 113 -11.43 1.99 -4.87
CA GLN A 113 -12.46 1.21 -5.57
C GLN A 113 -13.81 1.90 -5.40
N LYS A 114 -14.51 2.15 -6.50
CA LYS A 114 -15.89 2.66 -6.44
C LYS A 114 -16.74 1.80 -5.51
N PHE A 115 -17.60 2.46 -4.73
CA PHE A 115 -18.50 1.84 -3.75
C PHE A 115 -17.79 1.24 -2.52
N CYS A 116 -16.51 1.51 -2.30
CA CYS A 116 -15.86 1.25 -1.02
C CYS A 116 -15.95 2.48 -0.12
N ASP A 117 -17.16 2.86 0.29
CA ASP A 117 -17.45 4.06 1.07
C ASP A 117 -16.59 4.19 2.35
N PRO A 118 -16.35 3.12 3.14
CA PRO A 118 -15.51 3.24 4.32
C PRO A 118 -14.10 3.70 4.03
N HIS A 119 -13.50 3.22 2.93
CA HIS A 119 -12.16 3.66 2.52
C HIS A 119 -12.19 5.09 2.00
N GLU A 120 -13.19 5.44 1.19
CA GLU A 120 -13.36 6.77 0.65
C GLU A 120 -13.44 7.85 1.75
N LEU A 121 -14.15 7.57 2.84
CA LEU A 121 -14.25 8.46 4.00
C LEU A 121 -12.92 8.64 4.75
N ASP A 122 -11.99 7.70 4.66
CA ASP A 122 -10.69 7.78 5.29
C ASP A 122 -9.63 8.48 4.43
N ILE A 123 -9.80 8.51 3.10
CA ILE A 123 -8.81 9.04 2.16
C ILE A 123 -8.34 10.46 2.52
N PRO A 124 -9.21 11.43 2.85
CA PRO A 124 -8.75 12.78 3.18
C PRO A 124 -7.76 12.81 4.34
N ALA A 125 -8.02 12.01 5.39
CA ALA A 125 -7.14 11.94 6.55
C ALA A 125 -5.82 11.21 6.23
N ILE A 126 -5.88 10.10 5.49
CA ILE A 126 -4.70 9.36 5.06
C ILE A 126 -3.82 10.25 4.18
N LYS A 127 -4.40 10.90 3.19
CA LYS A 127 -3.69 11.80 2.27
C LYS A 127 -3.00 12.93 3.03
N SER A 128 -3.71 13.67 3.89
CA SER A 128 -3.14 14.74 4.72
C SER A 128 -1.97 14.23 5.56
N SER A 129 -2.13 13.07 6.22
CA SER A 129 -1.08 12.51 7.07
C SER A 129 0.16 12.08 6.29
N LEU A 130 0.02 11.55 5.09
CA LEU A 130 1.13 11.20 4.20
C LEU A 130 1.87 12.44 3.71
N GLU A 131 1.13 13.47 3.27
CA GLU A 131 1.70 14.74 2.82
C GLU A 131 2.41 15.49 3.95
N GLU A 132 1.84 15.50 5.16
CA GLU A 132 2.47 16.04 6.36
C GLU A 132 3.76 15.29 6.75
N ALA A 133 3.85 14.00 6.41
CA ALA A 133 5.04 13.18 6.58
C ALA A 133 6.07 13.34 5.45
N GLY A 134 5.79 14.16 4.43
CA GLY A 134 6.68 14.46 3.32
C GLY A 134 6.56 13.51 2.11
N LEU A 135 5.49 12.71 2.04
CA LEU A 135 5.25 11.87 0.87
C LEU A 135 4.37 12.59 -0.14
N THR A 136 4.78 12.60 -1.40
CA THR A 136 3.91 13.04 -2.50
C THR A 136 2.82 11.99 -2.74
N THR A 137 1.58 12.41 -2.98
CA THR A 137 0.44 11.49 -3.11
C THR A 137 -0.25 11.58 -4.46
N LEU A 138 -0.61 10.43 -5.02
CA LEU A 138 -1.47 10.30 -6.21
C LEU A 138 -2.75 9.57 -5.83
N PHE A 139 -3.90 10.22 -6.00
CA PHE A 139 -5.21 9.58 -5.82
C PHE A 139 -5.78 9.13 -7.16
N LEU A 140 -6.20 7.86 -7.25
CA LEU A 140 -6.85 7.26 -8.40
C LEU A 140 -8.13 6.53 -7.98
N GLU A 141 -9.22 6.83 -8.65
CA GLU A 141 -10.47 6.09 -8.48
C GLU A 141 -10.58 5.00 -9.56
N LEU A 142 -10.79 3.77 -9.12
CA LEU A 142 -10.94 2.58 -9.97
C LEU A 142 -12.41 2.18 -10.10
N ASP A 143 -12.76 1.71 -11.30
CA ASP A 143 -13.97 0.95 -11.56
C ASP A 143 -13.61 -0.48 -11.97
N VAL A 144 -14.57 -1.30 -12.35
CA VAL A 144 -14.36 -2.66 -12.86
C VAL A 144 -13.39 -2.68 -14.05
N THR A 145 -13.36 -1.60 -14.83
CA THR A 145 -12.39 -1.42 -15.93
C THR A 145 -11.40 -0.33 -15.58
N VAL A 146 -10.11 -0.68 -15.63
CA VAL A 146 -9.01 0.28 -15.40
C VAL A 146 -8.69 1.01 -16.72
N PRO A 147 -8.90 2.33 -16.83
CA PRO A 147 -8.54 3.09 -18.02
C PRO A 147 -7.00 3.34 -18.04
N THR A 148 -6.25 2.31 -18.41
CA THR A 148 -4.78 2.29 -18.34
C THR A 148 -4.09 3.49 -18.98
N GLY A 149 -4.61 3.97 -20.14
CA GLY A 149 -4.03 5.12 -20.84
C GLY A 149 -4.15 6.43 -20.04
N GLN A 150 -5.29 6.70 -19.42
CA GLN A 150 -5.50 7.90 -18.60
C GLN A 150 -4.68 7.82 -17.30
N PHE A 151 -4.60 6.65 -16.69
CA PHE A 151 -3.84 6.46 -15.47
C PHE A 151 -2.35 6.58 -15.73
N LYS A 152 -1.85 6.07 -16.86
CA LYS A 152 -0.47 6.22 -17.25
C LYS A 152 -0.04 7.70 -17.28
N THR A 153 -0.79 8.54 -17.95
CA THR A 153 -0.50 10.00 -18.01
C THR A 153 -0.48 10.64 -16.62
N ARG A 154 -1.39 10.24 -15.73
CA ARG A 154 -1.42 10.76 -14.35
C ARG A 154 -0.25 10.27 -13.51
N VAL A 155 0.17 9.02 -13.71
CA VAL A 155 1.35 8.44 -13.04
C VAL A 155 2.62 9.12 -13.53
N GLU A 156 2.78 9.33 -14.83
CA GLU A 156 3.93 10.04 -15.40
C GLU A 156 4.04 11.46 -14.83
N ALA A 157 2.96 12.23 -14.81
CA ALA A 157 2.94 13.56 -14.19
C ALA A 157 3.23 13.55 -12.68
N PHE A 158 2.77 12.53 -11.97
CA PHE A 158 3.06 12.35 -10.55
C PHE A 158 4.55 12.09 -10.30
N LEU A 159 5.18 11.25 -11.11
CA LEU A 159 6.62 10.96 -11.01
C LEU A 159 7.47 12.18 -11.38
N GLU A 160 7.06 12.97 -12.37
CA GLU A 160 7.72 14.24 -12.71
C GLU A 160 7.70 15.22 -11.52
N ILE A 161 6.58 15.35 -10.80
CA ILE A 161 6.49 16.18 -9.59
C ILE A 161 7.46 15.68 -8.51
N MET A 162 7.52 14.37 -8.29
CA MET A 162 8.43 13.79 -7.28
C MET A 162 9.91 14.06 -7.62
N GLU A 163 10.29 13.95 -8.90
CA GLU A 163 11.64 14.26 -9.35
C GLU A 163 12.00 15.74 -9.11
N GLU A 164 11.06 16.67 -9.37
CA GLU A 164 11.27 18.11 -9.14
C GLU A 164 11.41 18.41 -7.63
N GLU A 165 10.59 17.81 -6.77
CA GLU A 165 10.68 17.99 -5.30
C GLU A 165 11.97 17.41 -4.71
N GLY A 166 12.51 16.33 -5.29
CA GLY A 166 13.78 15.73 -4.89
C GLY A 166 15.02 16.54 -5.26
N LEU A 167 14.88 17.58 -6.08
CA LEU A 167 15.98 18.48 -6.50
C LEU A 167 16.19 19.69 -5.56
N PHE A 168 15.32 19.91 -4.59
CA PHE A 168 15.36 21.02 -3.62
C PHE A 168 15.53 20.50 -2.19
#